data_a2ed334e3ad60b6af91ea830cb75dd94
#
_entry.id   a2ed334e3ad60b6af91ea830cb75dd94
#
_cell.length_a   1.000
_cell.length_b   1.000
_cell.length_c   1.000
_cell.angle_alpha   90.00
_cell.angle_beta   90.00
_cell.angle_gamma   90.00
#
_symmetry.space_group_name_H-M   'P 1'
#
loop_
_entity.id
_entity.type
_entity.pdbx_description
1 polymer ?
#
loop_
_entity_poly.entity_id
_entity_poly.type
_entity_poly.pdbx_seq_one_letter_code
_entity_poly.pdbx_strand_id
1 'polypeptide(L)'
;MRGDPDRLRLPYFPDHAALFVEARALPLSCAVAISPRNSEDDQGTIVAIERTLSIIKPDATERNIVGLIIVRLESAGLQVIAQKRVRWKKKDAKKFYDVHKGQPFYKDLVNFMASGPIVLQVLEGENAILRNREVMGATNPVDALPGTIRKDFGVNLQRNSVHGSDSEKTAKREIALCFKKSEIVG
;
A
#
# COMPACT_ATOMS: atom_id res chain seq x y z
N MET A 1 5.46 -45.42 -14.43
CA MET A 1 4.45 -44.37 -14.50
C MET A 1 5.14 -43.13 -15.05
N ARG A 2 4.82 -42.76 -16.29
CA ARG A 2 5.48 -41.65 -17.00
C ARG A 2 4.66 -40.39 -16.74
N GLY A 3 5.30 -39.35 -16.18
CA GLY A 3 4.66 -38.07 -15.93
C GLY A 3 4.35 -37.32 -17.22
N ASP A 4 3.16 -36.75 -17.26
CA ASP A 4 2.61 -35.93 -18.35
C ASP A 4 3.41 -34.62 -18.48
N PRO A 5 4.03 -34.32 -19.64
CA PRO A 5 4.82 -33.10 -19.86
C PRO A 5 4.00 -31.83 -20.16
N ASP A 6 2.67 -31.87 -20.14
CA ASP A 6 1.82 -30.77 -20.62
C ASP A 6 1.24 -29.86 -19.53
N ARG A 7 1.79 -29.88 -18.29
CA ARG A 7 1.24 -29.12 -17.15
C ARG A 7 1.81 -27.71 -16.93
N LEU A 8 2.55 -27.16 -17.88
CA LEU A 8 3.11 -25.80 -17.79
C LEU A 8 2.90 -25.02 -19.09
N ARG A 9 1.66 -24.85 -19.51
CA ARG A 9 1.34 -23.80 -20.48
C ARG A 9 0.84 -22.57 -19.72
N LEU A 10 1.70 -21.57 -19.61
CA LEU A 10 1.31 -20.19 -19.28
C LEU A 10 0.34 -19.71 -20.37
N PRO A 11 -0.70 -18.91 -20.02
CA PRO A 11 -1.57 -18.33 -21.04
C PRO A 11 -0.74 -17.41 -21.95
N TYR A 12 -0.82 -17.69 -23.25
CA TYR A 12 -0.27 -16.88 -24.32
C TYR A 12 -0.93 -15.52 -24.31
N PHE A 13 -0.15 -14.46 -24.06
CA PHE A 13 -0.58 -13.09 -24.29
C PHE A 13 -0.37 -12.78 -25.77
N PRO A 14 -1.44 -12.48 -26.54
CA PRO A 14 -1.25 -12.05 -27.94
C PRO A 14 -0.52 -10.70 -27.96
N ASP A 15 0.38 -10.58 -28.92
CA ASP A 15 1.13 -9.41 -29.27
C ASP A 15 0.25 -8.15 -29.33
N HIS A 16 0.43 -7.25 -28.39
CA HIS A 16 0.07 -5.85 -28.59
C HIS A 16 1.26 -5.10 -29.17
N ALA A 17 1.54 -5.41 -30.44
CA ALA A 17 2.35 -4.55 -31.27
C ALA A 17 1.57 -3.25 -31.53
N ALA A 18 2.27 -2.15 -31.31
CA ALA A 18 2.05 -0.82 -31.87
C ALA A 18 0.77 -0.06 -31.48
N LEU A 19 0.83 0.63 -30.34
CA LEU A 19 0.26 1.96 -30.26
C LEU A 19 1.40 2.98 -30.20
N PHE A 20 1.99 3.24 -31.36
CA PHE A 20 2.72 4.48 -31.60
C PHE A 20 1.70 5.61 -31.56
N VAL A 21 1.61 6.32 -30.44
CA VAL A 21 0.96 7.62 -30.40
C VAL A 21 1.94 8.61 -31.04
N GLU A 22 1.64 9.01 -32.28
CA GLU A 22 2.29 10.14 -32.90
C GLU A 22 2.15 11.37 -31.99
N ALA A 23 3.27 11.79 -31.41
CA ALA A 23 3.39 13.07 -30.73
C ALA A 23 3.31 14.16 -31.81
N ARG A 24 2.10 14.65 -32.11
CA ARG A 24 1.92 15.90 -32.85
C ARG A 24 2.49 17.02 -31.98
N ALA A 25 3.57 17.60 -32.46
CA ALA A 25 4.15 18.82 -31.94
C ALA A 25 3.10 19.93 -31.97
N LEU A 26 2.67 20.39 -30.78
CA LEU A 26 1.91 21.63 -30.65
C LEU A 26 2.87 22.82 -30.81
N PRO A 27 2.45 23.89 -31.47
CA PRO A 27 3.33 25.05 -31.68
C PRO A 27 3.55 25.77 -30.33
N LEU A 28 4.83 26.03 -30.04
CA LEU A 28 5.31 26.94 -29.01
C LEU A 28 4.85 28.36 -29.32
N SER A 29 3.73 28.82 -28.82
CA SER A 29 3.42 30.24 -28.71
C SER A 29 2.28 30.44 -27.71
N CYS A 30 2.64 30.55 -26.46
CA CYS A 30 1.91 31.34 -25.48
C CYS A 30 2.91 31.79 -24.40
N ALA A 31 3.55 32.92 -24.67
CA ALA A 31 4.27 33.65 -23.64
C ALA A 31 3.25 34.19 -22.64
N VAL A 32 3.02 33.47 -21.57
CA VAL A 32 2.29 33.99 -20.42
C VAL A 32 3.23 34.92 -19.68
N ALA A 33 2.94 36.22 -19.74
CA ALA A 33 3.63 37.22 -18.96
C ALA A 33 3.50 36.89 -17.47
N ILE A 34 4.64 36.52 -16.85
CA ILE A 34 4.74 36.33 -15.40
C ILE A 34 4.79 37.74 -14.79
N SER A 35 3.64 38.25 -14.34
CA SER A 35 3.61 39.39 -13.43
C SER A 35 4.26 38.95 -12.09
N PRO A 36 5.13 39.79 -11.48
CA PRO A 36 5.66 39.48 -10.16
C PRO A 36 4.49 39.55 -9.17
N ARG A 37 4.06 38.41 -8.66
CA ARG A 37 3.17 38.36 -7.50
C ARG A 37 3.99 38.70 -6.27
N ASN A 38 3.61 39.79 -5.61
CA ASN A 38 4.11 40.17 -4.31
C ASN A 38 4.08 39.00 -3.34
N SER A 39 5.21 38.77 -2.75
CA SER A 39 5.45 37.84 -1.66
C SER A 39 4.89 38.38 -0.36
N GLU A 40 3.68 38.04 -0.01
CA GLU A 40 3.16 38.07 1.35
C GLU A 40 2.11 36.98 1.43
N ASP A 41 2.50 35.81 1.93
CA ASP A 41 1.80 34.75 2.61
C ASP A 41 2.54 33.39 2.44
N ASP A 42 3.86 33.40 2.53
CA ASP A 42 4.62 32.16 2.75
C ASP A 42 4.65 31.84 4.26
N GLN A 43 3.51 31.51 4.82
CA GLN A 43 3.41 30.68 6.00
C GLN A 43 3.81 29.27 5.53
N GLY A 44 5.12 29.04 5.43
CA GLY A 44 5.68 27.73 5.14
C GLY A 44 5.13 26.71 6.12
N THR A 45 4.05 26.04 5.70
CA THR A 45 3.54 24.87 6.41
C THR A 45 4.69 23.87 6.41
N ILE A 46 5.35 23.72 7.55
CA ILE A 46 6.37 22.69 7.73
C ILE A 46 5.66 21.36 7.60
N VAL A 47 5.72 20.81 6.40
CA VAL A 47 5.13 19.50 6.12
C VAL A 47 6.01 18.47 6.83
N ALA A 48 5.46 17.82 7.84
CA ALA A 48 6.17 16.82 8.60
C ALA A 48 6.43 15.57 7.74
N ILE A 49 7.70 15.17 7.64
CA ILE A 49 8.04 13.84 7.11
C ILE A 49 7.70 12.82 8.19
N GLU A 50 6.81 11.90 7.87
CA GLU A 50 6.29 10.89 8.78
C GLU A 50 6.63 9.48 8.31
N ARG A 51 6.58 8.53 9.23
CA ARG A 51 6.67 7.10 8.96
C ARG A 51 5.40 6.39 9.38
N THR A 52 4.93 5.48 8.56
CA THR A 52 3.78 4.62 8.87
C THR A 52 4.06 3.16 8.54
N LEU A 53 3.39 2.24 9.24
CA LEU A 53 3.41 0.83 8.87
C LEU A 53 2.31 0.56 7.84
N SER A 54 2.67 -0.18 6.80
CA SER A 54 1.74 -0.79 5.86
C SER A 54 1.90 -2.31 5.88
N ILE A 55 0.80 -3.06 5.82
CA ILE A 55 0.81 -4.52 5.66
C ILE A 55 -0.04 -4.87 4.46
N ILE A 56 0.54 -5.58 3.50
CA ILE A 56 -0.21 -6.23 2.44
C ILE A 56 -0.64 -7.60 2.97
N LYS A 57 -1.95 -7.83 3.03
CA LYS A 57 -2.59 -8.95 3.71
C LYS A 57 -2.54 -10.26 2.90
N PRO A 58 -2.88 -11.41 3.53
CA PRO A 58 -2.85 -12.71 2.86
C PRO A 58 -3.71 -12.78 1.60
N ASP A 59 -4.87 -12.15 1.58
CA ASP A 59 -5.77 -12.14 0.41
C ASP A 59 -5.15 -11.44 -0.82
N ALA A 60 -4.30 -10.44 -0.62
CA ALA A 60 -3.61 -9.76 -1.70
C ALA A 60 -2.35 -10.52 -2.14
N THR A 61 -1.61 -11.12 -1.20
CA THR A 61 -0.43 -11.93 -1.54
C THR A 61 -0.81 -13.23 -2.25
N GLU A 62 -1.93 -13.84 -1.90
CA GLU A 62 -2.50 -15.03 -2.56
C GLU A 62 -2.84 -14.75 -4.03
N ARG A 63 -3.40 -13.58 -4.32
CA ARG A 63 -3.76 -13.13 -5.67
C ARG A 63 -2.60 -12.56 -6.47
N ASN A 64 -1.40 -12.53 -5.91
CA ASN A 64 -0.18 -12.00 -6.54
C ASN A 64 -0.29 -10.54 -7.01
N ILE A 65 -1.00 -9.69 -6.25
CA ILE A 65 -1.19 -8.26 -6.56
C ILE A 65 -0.34 -7.32 -5.71
N VAL A 66 0.70 -7.84 -5.05
CA VAL A 66 1.62 -7.06 -4.20
C VAL A 66 2.23 -5.89 -4.96
N GLY A 67 2.73 -6.12 -6.19
CA GLY A 67 3.33 -5.08 -7.02
C GLY A 67 2.35 -3.96 -7.37
N LEU A 68 1.09 -4.29 -7.68
CA LEU A 68 0.06 -3.30 -7.97
C LEU A 68 -0.23 -2.39 -6.77
N ILE A 69 -0.21 -2.95 -5.56
CA ILE A 69 -0.40 -2.18 -4.33
C ILE A 69 0.79 -1.25 -4.07
N ILE A 70 2.03 -1.75 -4.25
CA ILE A 70 3.24 -0.93 -4.09
C ILE A 70 3.23 0.26 -5.05
N VAL A 71 2.92 0.03 -6.33
CA VAL A 71 2.80 1.11 -7.33
C VAL A 71 1.82 2.20 -6.87
N ARG A 72 0.67 1.83 -6.27
CA ARG A 72 -0.31 2.81 -5.74
C ARG A 72 0.27 3.64 -4.60
N LEU A 73 1.03 3.03 -3.70
CA LEU A 73 1.67 3.71 -2.57
C LEU A 73 2.77 4.67 -3.06
N GLU A 74 3.66 4.20 -3.93
CA GLU A 74 4.76 5.00 -4.49
C GLU A 74 4.25 6.15 -5.38
N SER A 75 3.23 5.90 -6.20
CA SER A 75 2.59 6.95 -7.03
C SER A 75 1.92 8.04 -6.19
N ALA A 76 1.59 7.76 -4.94
CA ALA A 76 1.07 8.74 -3.99
C ALA A 76 2.19 9.48 -3.21
N GLY A 77 3.47 9.31 -3.58
CA GLY A 77 4.61 9.95 -2.94
C GLY A 77 5.03 9.31 -1.61
N LEU A 78 4.67 8.04 -1.37
CA LEU A 78 5.11 7.27 -0.20
C LEU A 78 6.31 6.41 -0.59
N GLN A 79 7.46 6.67 0.02
CA GLN A 79 8.66 5.88 -0.20
C GLN A 79 8.67 4.63 0.68
N VAL A 80 8.95 3.46 0.09
CA VAL A 80 9.13 2.21 0.83
C VAL A 80 10.56 2.14 1.35
N ILE A 81 10.79 2.44 2.64
CA ILE A 81 12.11 2.48 3.27
C ILE A 81 12.48 1.19 4.02
N ALA A 82 11.55 0.27 4.16
CA ALA A 82 11.80 -1.11 4.60
C ALA A 82 10.69 -2.02 4.09
N GLN A 83 11.04 -3.23 3.67
CA GLN A 83 10.07 -4.22 3.23
C GLN A 83 10.54 -5.63 3.52
N LYS A 84 9.60 -6.50 3.94
CA LYS A 84 9.85 -7.94 4.05
C LYS A 84 8.60 -8.77 3.88
N ARG A 85 8.71 -9.91 3.18
CA ARG A 85 7.66 -10.92 3.08
C ARG A 85 7.83 -11.96 4.17
N VAL A 86 6.82 -12.14 5.00
CA VAL A 86 6.85 -13.04 6.15
C VAL A 86 5.55 -13.84 6.25
N ARG A 87 5.57 -14.94 7.00
CA ARG A 87 4.37 -15.64 7.42
C ARG A 87 4.27 -15.56 8.94
N TRP A 88 3.27 -14.87 9.45
CA TRP A 88 3.02 -14.80 10.87
C TRP A 88 2.48 -16.12 11.41
N LYS A 89 2.93 -16.47 12.61
CA LYS A 89 2.24 -17.44 13.46
C LYS A 89 1.08 -16.73 14.16
N LYS A 90 0.09 -17.49 14.66
CA LYS A 90 -1.02 -16.90 15.43
C LYS A 90 -0.56 -16.05 16.62
N LYS A 91 0.57 -16.39 17.26
CA LYS A 91 1.15 -15.61 18.34
C LYS A 91 1.58 -14.20 17.90
N ASP A 92 2.11 -14.08 16.69
CA ASP A 92 2.60 -12.81 16.15
C ASP A 92 1.42 -11.91 15.78
N ALA A 93 0.40 -12.47 15.12
CA ALA A 93 -0.86 -11.79 14.85
C ALA A 93 -1.59 -11.36 16.14
N LYS A 94 -1.62 -12.20 17.17
CA LYS A 94 -2.20 -11.85 18.48
C LYS A 94 -1.46 -10.68 19.14
N LYS A 95 -0.13 -10.66 19.07
CA LYS A 95 0.70 -9.59 19.63
C LYS A 95 0.48 -8.27 18.90
N PHE A 96 0.34 -8.31 17.59
CA PHE A 96 0.12 -7.12 16.77
C PHE A 96 -1.26 -6.52 17.01
N TYR A 97 -2.31 -7.36 16.98
CA TYR A 97 -3.71 -6.97 17.12
C TYR A 97 -4.23 -7.05 18.57
N ASP A 98 -3.36 -7.00 19.60
CA ASP A 98 -3.76 -7.07 21.01
C ASP A 98 -4.74 -5.96 21.41
N VAL A 99 -4.68 -4.80 20.78
CA VAL A 99 -5.61 -3.68 20.93
C VAL A 99 -7.06 -4.02 20.60
N HIS A 100 -7.28 -5.08 19.80
CA HIS A 100 -8.60 -5.58 19.42
C HIS A 100 -9.04 -6.77 20.27
N LYS A 101 -8.28 -7.15 21.30
CA LYS A 101 -8.63 -8.26 22.20
C LYS A 101 -9.98 -7.99 22.86
N GLY A 102 -10.88 -8.98 22.79
CA GLY A 102 -12.25 -8.85 23.28
C GLY A 102 -13.29 -8.46 22.24
N GLN A 103 -12.86 -7.99 21.07
CA GLN A 103 -13.78 -7.72 19.95
C GLN A 103 -14.27 -9.02 19.30
N PRO A 104 -15.54 -9.11 18.85
CA PRO A 104 -16.09 -10.32 18.25
C PRO A 104 -15.28 -10.84 17.07
N PHE A 105 -14.72 -9.94 16.25
CA PHE A 105 -13.94 -10.27 15.05
C PHE A 105 -12.46 -10.64 15.32
N TYR A 106 -11.99 -10.50 16.57
CA TYR A 106 -10.55 -10.67 16.89
C TYR A 106 -9.99 -12.04 16.52
N LYS A 107 -10.71 -13.11 16.84
CA LYS A 107 -10.30 -14.50 16.57
C LYS A 107 -10.15 -14.74 15.07
N ASP A 108 -11.09 -14.26 14.29
CA ASP A 108 -11.09 -14.43 12.83
C ASP A 108 -10.01 -13.59 12.17
N LEU A 109 -9.79 -12.34 12.63
CA LEU A 109 -8.68 -11.50 12.21
C LEU A 109 -7.33 -12.18 12.45
N VAL A 110 -7.08 -12.72 13.64
CA VAL A 110 -5.83 -13.44 13.96
C VAL A 110 -5.64 -14.67 13.07
N ASN A 111 -6.70 -15.46 12.87
CA ASN A 111 -6.64 -16.63 12.00
C ASN A 111 -6.35 -16.24 10.55
N PHE A 112 -7.01 -15.21 10.05
CA PHE A 112 -6.82 -14.70 8.70
C PHE A 112 -5.39 -14.18 8.49
N MET A 113 -4.86 -13.35 9.38
CA MET A 113 -3.50 -12.81 9.26
C MET A 113 -2.40 -13.87 9.37
N ALA A 114 -2.69 -15.02 9.97
CA ALA A 114 -1.79 -16.16 10.05
C ALA A 114 -2.02 -17.22 8.94
N SER A 115 -3.01 -17.05 8.07
CA SER A 115 -3.37 -18.04 7.05
C SER A 115 -2.40 -18.11 5.89
N GLY A 116 -1.73 -17.00 5.55
CA GLY A 116 -0.85 -16.89 4.39
C GLY A 116 0.33 -15.96 4.62
N PRO A 117 1.20 -15.80 3.61
CA PRO A 117 2.23 -14.77 3.61
C PRO A 117 1.61 -13.38 3.65
N ILE A 118 2.33 -12.45 4.28
CA ILE A 118 2.04 -11.01 4.27
C ILE A 118 3.29 -10.25 3.86
N VAL A 119 3.14 -9.02 3.39
CA VAL A 119 4.26 -8.11 3.17
C VAL A 119 4.15 -6.97 4.16
N LEU A 120 5.19 -6.82 4.99
CA LEU A 120 5.35 -5.72 5.92
C LEU A 120 6.16 -4.63 5.25
N GLN A 121 5.76 -3.37 5.42
CA GLN A 121 6.42 -2.21 4.84
C GLN A 121 6.47 -1.06 5.84
N VAL A 122 7.58 -0.32 5.87
CA VAL A 122 7.65 1.01 6.45
C VAL A 122 7.61 2.01 5.30
N LEU A 123 6.63 2.88 5.32
CA LEU A 123 6.46 3.95 4.35
C LEU A 123 6.88 5.26 4.98
N GLU A 124 7.59 6.10 4.22
CA GLU A 124 8.00 7.44 4.61
C GLU A 124 7.51 8.45 3.58
N GLY A 125 7.13 9.64 4.01
CA GLY A 125 6.71 10.75 3.16
C GLY A 125 6.03 11.86 3.93
N GLU A 126 5.61 12.88 3.22
CA GLU A 126 4.83 13.97 3.79
C GLU A 126 3.46 13.48 4.23
N ASN A 127 3.11 13.72 5.51
CA ASN A 127 1.84 13.28 6.11
C ASN A 127 1.55 11.79 5.82
N ALA A 128 2.59 10.93 5.92
CA ALA A 128 2.54 9.54 5.43
C ALA A 128 1.39 8.73 6.03
N ILE A 129 1.00 8.98 7.28
CA ILE A 129 -0.10 8.28 7.94
C ILE A 129 -1.42 8.59 7.23
N LEU A 130 -1.74 9.87 7.06
CA LEU A 130 -2.96 10.30 6.40
C LEU A 130 -2.98 9.86 4.94
N ARG A 131 -1.90 10.12 4.20
CA ARG A 131 -1.77 9.77 2.78
C ARG A 131 -1.92 8.28 2.53
N ASN A 132 -1.29 7.42 3.35
CA ASN A 132 -1.47 5.98 3.26
C ASN A 132 -2.94 5.58 3.47
N ARG A 133 -3.63 6.18 4.43
CA ARG A 133 -5.05 5.90 4.68
C ARG A 133 -5.96 6.32 3.53
N GLU A 134 -5.67 7.44 2.90
CA GLU A 134 -6.39 7.93 1.70
C GLU A 134 -6.20 6.96 0.52
N VAL A 135 -4.96 6.54 0.25
CA VAL A 135 -4.65 5.56 -0.81
C VAL A 135 -5.30 4.21 -0.54
N MET A 136 -5.33 3.78 0.73
CA MET A 136 -6.01 2.53 1.13
C MET A 136 -7.52 2.60 0.93
N GLY A 137 -8.15 3.73 1.21
CA GLY A 137 -9.60 3.90 1.21
C GLY A 137 -10.28 3.40 2.50
N ALA A 138 -11.61 3.54 2.54
CA ALA A 138 -12.44 3.11 3.66
C ALA A 138 -12.23 1.62 4.00
N THR A 139 -12.38 1.27 5.29
CA THR A 139 -12.11 -0.10 5.78
C THR A 139 -12.98 -1.15 5.08
N ASN A 140 -14.25 -0.82 4.85
CA ASN A 140 -15.13 -1.66 4.05
C ASN A 140 -14.98 -1.28 2.56
N PRO A 141 -14.63 -2.21 1.66
CA PRO A 141 -14.47 -1.94 0.23
C PRO A 141 -15.73 -1.39 -0.45
N VAL A 142 -16.91 -1.68 0.09
CA VAL A 142 -18.19 -1.15 -0.44
C VAL A 142 -18.22 0.36 -0.31
N ASP A 143 -17.74 0.90 0.81
CA ASP A 143 -17.76 2.33 1.16
C ASP A 143 -16.52 3.09 0.65
N ALA A 144 -15.54 2.36 0.09
CA ALA A 144 -14.31 2.95 -0.41
C ALA A 144 -14.52 3.63 -1.76
N LEU A 145 -13.81 4.75 -1.97
CA LEU A 145 -13.86 5.50 -3.23
C LEU A 145 -13.13 4.77 -4.37
N PRO A 146 -13.61 4.85 -5.61
CA PRO A 146 -12.92 4.33 -6.79
C PRO A 146 -11.46 4.81 -6.85
N GLY A 147 -10.54 3.93 -7.28
CA GLY A 147 -9.11 4.23 -7.34
C GLY A 147 -8.36 3.98 -6.04
N THR A 148 -9.03 3.73 -4.91
CA THR A 148 -8.38 3.30 -3.68
C THR A 148 -8.08 1.80 -3.69
N ILE A 149 -7.04 1.38 -2.94
CA ILE A 149 -6.62 -0.02 -2.88
C ILE A 149 -7.77 -0.93 -2.45
N ARG A 150 -8.55 -0.53 -1.45
CA ARG A 150 -9.65 -1.35 -0.93
C ARG A 150 -10.83 -1.43 -1.87
N LYS A 151 -11.13 -0.35 -2.62
CA LYS A 151 -12.18 -0.39 -3.63
C LYS A 151 -11.83 -1.32 -4.77
N ASP A 152 -10.60 -1.22 -5.26
CA ASP A 152 -10.18 -1.93 -6.47
C ASP A 152 -9.80 -3.39 -6.18
N PHE A 153 -9.27 -3.66 -4.98
CA PHE A 153 -8.73 -4.98 -4.64
C PHE A 153 -9.37 -5.66 -3.42
N GLY A 154 -10.14 -4.95 -2.62
CA GLY A 154 -10.81 -5.53 -1.45
C GLY A 154 -11.99 -6.42 -1.86
N VAL A 155 -12.20 -7.51 -1.12
CA VAL A 155 -13.31 -8.45 -1.33
C VAL A 155 -14.43 -8.19 -0.32
N ASN A 156 -14.08 -7.96 0.93
CA ASN A 156 -15.00 -7.68 2.03
C ASN A 156 -14.26 -7.00 3.19
N LEU A 157 -14.97 -6.72 4.28
CA LEU A 157 -14.43 -6.00 5.45
C LEU A 157 -13.15 -6.65 6.04
N GLN A 158 -13.02 -7.96 6.02
CA GLN A 158 -11.85 -8.68 6.54
C GLN A 158 -10.76 -8.83 5.47
N ARG A 159 -11.16 -9.24 4.25
CA ARG A 159 -10.29 -9.41 3.08
C ARG A 159 -10.24 -8.11 2.27
N ASN A 160 -9.65 -7.08 2.85
CA ASN A 160 -9.58 -5.73 2.29
C ASN A 160 -8.16 -5.31 1.90
N SER A 161 -7.33 -6.28 1.60
CA SER A 161 -6.00 -6.21 0.96
C SER A 161 -4.90 -5.57 1.78
N VAL A 162 -5.16 -4.53 2.58
CA VAL A 162 -4.12 -3.76 3.26
C VAL A 162 -4.50 -3.36 4.69
N HIS A 163 -3.47 -3.15 5.53
CA HIS A 163 -3.52 -2.47 6.82
C HIS A 163 -2.55 -1.29 6.80
N GLY A 164 -2.89 -0.22 7.47
CA GLY A 164 -2.03 0.92 7.74
C GLY A 164 -2.30 1.48 9.12
N SER A 165 -1.28 2.01 9.76
CA SER A 165 -1.40 2.68 11.06
C SER A 165 -2.37 3.87 10.98
N ASP A 166 -3.05 4.16 12.06
CA ASP A 166 -4.08 5.21 12.15
C ASP A 166 -3.62 6.51 12.83
N SER A 167 -2.46 6.45 13.49
CA SER A 167 -1.88 7.57 14.22
C SER A 167 -0.37 7.42 14.36
N GLU A 168 0.32 8.50 14.72
CA GLU A 168 1.76 8.46 14.99
C GLU A 168 2.11 7.47 16.11
N LYS A 169 1.29 7.43 17.17
CA LYS A 169 1.47 6.50 18.30
C LYS A 169 1.39 5.04 17.83
N THR A 170 0.39 4.71 17.04
CA THR A 170 0.23 3.35 16.50
C THR A 170 1.30 3.03 15.49
N ALA A 171 1.69 3.96 14.61
CA ALA A 171 2.77 3.78 13.66
C ALA A 171 4.10 3.44 14.34
N LYS A 172 4.51 4.22 15.36
CA LYS A 172 5.72 3.95 16.14
C LYS A 172 5.70 2.57 16.79
N ARG A 173 4.57 2.18 17.41
CA ARG A 173 4.40 0.88 18.05
C ARG A 173 4.45 -0.27 17.03
N GLU A 174 3.71 -0.15 15.95
CA GLU A 174 3.57 -1.19 14.94
C GLU A 174 4.86 -1.41 14.15
N ILE A 175 5.57 -0.34 13.79
CA ILE A 175 6.90 -0.42 13.18
C ILE A 175 7.87 -1.16 14.12
N ALA A 176 7.93 -0.79 15.40
CA ALA A 176 8.81 -1.43 16.38
C ALA A 176 8.48 -2.92 16.63
N LEU A 177 7.22 -3.33 16.46
CA LEU A 177 6.83 -4.75 16.51
C LEU A 177 7.28 -5.54 15.29
N CYS A 178 7.39 -4.89 14.13
CA CYS A 178 7.64 -5.52 12.84
C CYS A 178 9.08 -5.44 12.37
N PHE A 179 9.80 -4.35 12.68
CA PHE A 179 11.13 -4.07 12.16
C PHE A 179 12.12 -3.72 13.27
N LYS A 180 13.37 -4.15 13.09
CA LYS A 180 14.51 -3.62 13.84
C LYS A 180 14.93 -2.29 13.21
N LYS A 181 15.53 -1.40 13.98
CA LYS A 181 16.05 -0.11 13.46
C LYS A 181 17.01 -0.29 12.28
N SER A 182 17.84 -1.34 12.31
CA SER A 182 18.79 -1.68 11.24
C SER A 182 18.17 -2.22 9.95
N GLU A 183 16.87 -2.55 9.96
CA GLU A 183 16.14 -3.01 8.77
C GLU A 183 15.47 -1.85 8.03
N ILE A 184 15.52 -0.63 8.58
CA ILE A 184 14.91 0.57 8.00
C ILE A 184 16.04 1.40 7.41
N VAL A 185 16.01 1.58 6.09
CA VAL A 185 17.04 2.29 5.32
C VAL A 185 16.38 3.41 4.51
N GLY A 186 16.57 4.65 5.01
CA GLY A 186 15.95 5.84 4.43
C GLY A 186 16.19 7.04 5.31
#